data_438c26bdf58fd352a58edce817243580
#
_entry.id   438c26bdf58fd352a58edce817243580
#
_cell.length_a   1.000
_cell.length_b   1.000
_cell.length_c   1.000
_cell.angle_alpha   90.00
_cell.angle_beta   90.00
_cell.angle_gamma   90.00
#
_symmetry.space_group_name_H-M   'P 1'
#
loop_
_entity.id
_entity.type
_entity.pdbx_description
1 polymer ?
#
loop_
_entity_poly.entity_id
_entity_poly.type
_entity_poly.pdbx_seq_one_letter_code
_entity_poly.pdbx_strand_id
1 'polypeptide(L)'
;MYVCTKFGKERAFFMKEPQLNIVLVEPQIPQNTGNISRTCAVTGARLHLVEPMGFTVTDKHLKRAGLDYWDKLDLTYYSDLDDFFAKNAGGIFYYFTTKGRHVHSDVAYPVDMPVYLVFGREDRGLDEALLHDNPETCVRIPMRNTLRSLNLSNSVAIAAYEVLRQWGYPNLSTEGNLTKFTWE
;
A
#
# COMPACT_ATOMS: atom_id res chain seq x y z
N MET A 1 -18.04 -55.30 2.44
CA MET A 1 -19.20 -54.49 2.84
C MET A 1 -18.61 -53.17 3.33
N TYR A 2 -18.41 -52.21 2.41
CA TYR A 2 -17.83 -50.87 2.72
C TYR A 2 -18.96 -49.89 2.85
N VAL A 3 -19.11 -49.32 4.04
CA VAL A 3 -20.06 -48.25 4.33
C VAL A 3 -19.43 -46.93 3.90
N CYS A 4 -20.00 -46.35 2.86
CA CYS A 4 -19.65 -44.98 2.37
C CYS A 4 -20.40 -43.96 3.24
N THR A 5 -19.72 -43.35 4.19
CA THR A 5 -20.23 -42.18 4.92
C THR A 5 -20.07 -40.93 4.09
N LYS A 6 -21.21 -40.35 3.71
CA LYS A 6 -21.30 -39.00 3.11
C LYS A 6 -20.78 -37.97 4.09
N PHE A 7 -19.60 -37.44 3.85
CA PHE A 7 -19.16 -36.20 4.49
C PHE A 7 -19.74 -34.98 3.78
N GLY A 8 -20.24 -34.08 4.62
CA GLY A 8 -20.99 -32.91 4.25
C GLY A 8 -20.21 -31.93 3.39
N LYS A 9 -20.96 -31.16 2.59
CA LYS A 9 -20.49 -29.98 1.90
C LYS A 9 -19.97 -28.99 2.93
N GLU A 10 -18.65 -28.95 3.12
CA GLU A 10 -18.00 -27.83 3.80
C GLU A 10 -18.33 -26.57 2.98
N ARG A 11 -18.97 -25.61 3.63
CA ARG A 11 -19.10 -24.26 3.13
C ARG A 11 -17.68 -23.75 2.93
N ALA A 12 -17.25 -23.62 1.68
CA ALA A 12 -16.09 -22.81 1.34
C ALA A 12 -16.40 -21.40 1.89
N PHE A 13 -15.77 -21.05 3.00
CA PHE A 13 -15.70 -19.68 3.47
C PHE A 13 -14.97 -18.94 2.35
N PHE A 14 -15.67 -18.10 1.61
CA PHE A 14 -15.06 -17.17 0.67
C PHE A 14 -14.18 -16.25 1.50
N MET A 15 -12.92 -16.63 1.68
CA MET A 15 -11.91 -15.71 2.21
C MET A 15 -11.85 -14.55 1.24
N LYS A 16 -12.26 -13.37 1.71
CA LYS A 16 -12.13 -12.14 0.95
C LYS A 16 -10.65 -11.98 0.62
N GLU A 17 -10.31 -11.77 -0.65
CA GLU A 17 -8.93 -11.57 -1.04
C GLU A 17 -8.31 -10.43 -0.21
N PRO A 18 -7.06 -10.59 0.27
CA PRO A 18 -6.41 -9.54 1.04
C PRO A 18 -6.31 -8.27 0.21
N GLN A 19 -6.66 -7.14 0.81
CA GLN A 19 -6.74 -5.86 0.12
C GLN A 19 -5.70 -4.88 0.67
N LEU A 20 -4.70 -4.57 -0.15
CA LEU A 20 -3.69 -3.56 0.13
C LEU A 20 -4.11 -2.21 -0.43
N ASN A 21 -4.01 -1.18 0.40
CA ASN A 21 -4.36 0.20 0.04
C ASN A 21 -3.18 1.12 0.40
N ILE A 22 -2.74 1.92 -0.55
CA ILE A 22 -1.70 2.94 -0.38
C ILE A 22 -2.39 4.30 -0.31
N VAL A 23 -2.15 5.05 0.76
CA VAL A 23 -2.76 6.36 1.00
C VAL A 23 -1.68 7.43 1.02
N LEU A 24 -1.80 8.41 0.12
CA LEU A 24 -0.93 9.57 0.08
C LEU A 24 -1.70 10.79 0.56
N VAL A 25 -1.29 11.33 1.71
CA VAL A 25 -1.90 12.52 2.31
C VAL A 25 -1.16 13.75 1.80
N GLU A 26 -1.87 14.60 1.08
CA GLU A 26 -1.37 15.87 0.53
C GLU A 26 -0.03 15.73 -0.24
N PRO A 27 0.12 14.78 -1.18
CA PRO A 27 1.40 14.60 -1.88
C PRO A 27 1.80 15.86 -2.64
N GLN A 28 3.11 16.20 -2.62
CA GLN A 28 3.62 17.46 -3.19
C GLN A 28 4.40 17.25 -4.48
N ILE A 29 4.97 16.06 -4.70
CA ILE A 29 5.89 15.79 -5.81
C ILE A 29 5.23 14.83 -6.80
N PRO A 30 4.83 15.30 -8.03
CA PRO A 30 4.12 14.47 -9.00
C PRO A 30 4.91 13.23 -9.45
N GLN A 31 6.25 13.31 -9.49
CA GLN A 31 7.10 12.17 -9.84
C GLN A 31 7.00 11.02 -8.82
N ASN A 32 6.88 11.34 -7.52
CA ASN A 32 6.67 10.32 -6.50
C ASN A 32 5.32 9.63 -6.69
N THR A 33 4.26 10.40 -6.88
CA THR A 33 2.92 9.86 -7.14
C THR A 33 2.90 8.98 -8.40
N GLY A 34 3.60 9.39 -9.47
CA GLY A 34 3.75 8.59 -10.68
C GLY A 34 4.47 7.26 -10.45
N ASN A 35 5.55 7.22 -9.68
CA ASN A 35 6.24 5.98 -9.32
C ASN A 35 5.39 5.08 -8.43
N ILE A 36 4.66 5.68 -7.47
CA ILE A 36 3.77 4.96 -6.56
C ILE A 36 2.60 4.34 -7.32
N SER A 37 2.00 5.08 -8.26
CA SER A 37 0.90 4.55 -9.08
C SER A 37 1.34 3.32 -9.88
N ARG A 38 2.59 3.29 -10.38
CA ARG A 38 3.15 2.10 -11.02
C ARG A 38 3.31 0.94 -10.04
N THR A 39 3.80 1.21 -8.83
CA THR A 39 3.88 0.19 -7.77
C THR A 39 2.50 -0.38 -7.48
N CYS A 40 1.47 0.46 -7.33
CA CYS A 40 0.09 0.02 -7.11
C CYS A 40 -0.42 -0.84 -8.28
N ALA A 41 -0.22 -0.39 -9.52
CA ALA A 41 -0.67 -1.12 -10.71
C ALA A 41 -0.04 -2.52 -10.84
N VAL A 42 1.26 -2.67 -10.54
CA VAL A 42 1.94 -3.98 -10.65
C VAL A 42 1.67 -4.91 -9.46
N THR A 43 1.27 -4.37 -8.32
CA THR A 43 0.96 -5.14 -7.11
C THR A 43 -0.53 -5.41 -6.92
N GLY A 44 -1.41 -4.74 -7.66
CA GLY A 44 -2.85 -4.78 -7.46
C GLY A 44 -3.32 -3.97 -6.24
N ALA A 45 -2.43 -3.16 -5.62
CA ALA A 45 -2.80 -2.28 -4.52
C ALA A 45 -3.66 -1.11 -5.03
N ARG A 46 -4.61 -0.67 -4.22
CA ARG A 46 -5.39 0.54 -4.48
C ARG A 46 -4.62 1.78 -4.08
N LEU A 47 -4.79 2.86 -4.84
CA LEU A 47 -4.18 4.14 -4.54
C LEU A 47 -5.25 5.15 -4.11
N HIS A 48 -5.05 5.76 -2.95
CA HIS A 48 -5.89 6.79 -2.40
C HIS A 48 -5.10 8.09 -2.32
N LEU A 49 -5.60 9.16 -2.94
CA LEU A 49 -5.00 10.49 -2.92
C LEU A 49 -5.89 11.43 -2.11
N VAL A 50 -5.34 11.97 -1.03
CA VAL A 50 -6.02 12.91 -0.14
C VAL A 50 -5.53 14.32 -0.43
N GLU A 51 -6.44 15.22 -0.79
CA GLU A 51 -6.15 16.63 -1.08
C GLU A 51 -5.89 17.44 0.22
N PRO A 52 -5.28 18.65 0.10
CA PRO A 52 -4.81 19.30 -1.12
C PRO A 52 -3.48 18.72 -1.62
N MET A 53 -3.35 18.52 -2.92
CA MET A 53 -2.09 18.11 -3.54
C MET A 53 -1.28 19.33 -3.99
N GLY A 54 0.06 19.24 -3.95
CA GLY A 54 0.97 20.28 -4.46
C GLY A 54 1.02 20.40 -5.98
N PHE A 55 0.23 19.62 -6.71
CA PHE A 55 0.18 19.58 -8.18
C PHE A 55 -1.22 19.21 -8.67
N THR A 56 -1.49 19.53 -9.93
CA THR A 56 -2.72 19.08 -10.59
C THR A 56 -2.44 17.81 -11.35
N VAL A 57 -3.28 16.78 -11.16
CA VAL A 57 -3.21 15.54 -11.92
C VAL A 57 -3.68 15.84 -13.34
N THR A 58 -2.73 16.16 -14.22
CA THR A 58 -2.97 16.31 -15.66
C THR A 58 -2.35 15.10 -16.37
N ASP A 59 -3.02 14.58 -17.39
CA ASP A 59 -2.54 13.45 -18.20
C ASP A 59 -1.09 13.57 -18.66
N LYS A 60 -0.59 14.80 -18.90
CA LYS A 60 0.78 15.05 -19.37
C LYS A 60 1.86 14.75 -18.33
N HIS A 61 1.62 15.05 -17.06
CA HIS A 61 2.60 14.82 -15.99
C HIS A 61 2.66 13.34 -15.60
N LEU A 62 1.52 12.70 -15.62
CA LEU A 62 1.38 11.27 -15.34
C LEU A 62 1.88 10.42 -16.53
N LYS A 63 1.58 10.79 -17.78
CA LYS A 63 2.08 10.11 -18.98
C LYS A 63 3.61 10.17 -19.13
N ARG A 64 4.27 11.26 -18.69
CA ARG A 64 5.75 11.35 -18.64
C ARG A 64 6.39 10.44 -17.60
N ALA A 65 5.69 10.05 -16.56
CA ALA A 65 6.15 9.08 -15.57
C ALA A 65 6.02 7.61 -16.03
N GLY A 66 5.66 7.36 -17.30
CA GLY A 66 5.57 6.02 -17.90
C GLY A 66 4.27 5.30 -17.57
N LEU A 67 3.16 6.00 -17.56
CA LEU A 67 1.86 5.49 -17.13
C LEU A 67 1.04 4.81 -18.24
N ASP A 68 1.59 3.79 -18.85
CA ASP A 68 0.80 2.81 -19.64
C ASP A 68 -0.15 1.97 -18.74
N TYR A 69 -0.10 2.22 -17.40
CA TYR A 69 -0.83 1.47 -16.38
C TYR A 69 -1.99 2.23 -15.74
N TRP A 70 -2.20 3.51 -16.09
CA TRP A 70 -3.20 4.36 -15.44
C TRP A 70 -4.62 3.80 -15.55
N ASP A 71 -4.96 3.24 -16.70
CA ASP A 71 -6.26 2.64 -16.95
C ASP A 71 -6.52 1.35 -16.13
N LYS A 72 -5.47 0.80 -15.52
CA LYS A 72 -5.52 -0.42 -14.68
C LYS A 72 -5.41 -0.12 -13.20
N LEU A 73 -5.24 1.15 -12.83
CA LEU A 73 -5.05 1.59 -11.47
C LEU A 73 -6.41 1.81 -10.79
N ASP A 74 -6.64 1.13 -9.66
CA ASP A 74 -7.76 1.45 -8.76
C ASP A 74 -7.38 2.69 -7.95
N LEU A 75 -7.88 3.86 -8.37
CA LEU A 75 -7.53 5.17 -7.84
C LEU A 75 -8.75 5.91 -7.33
N THR A 76 -8.68 6.43 -6.11
CA THR A 76 -9.72 7.25 -5.49
C THR A 76 -9.16 8.54 -4.93
N TYR A 77 -9.91 9.64 -5.09
CA TYR A 77 -9.58 10.96 -4.54
C TYR A 77 -10.49 11.29 -3.36
N TYR A 78 -9.94 12.04 -2.41
CA TYR A 78 -10.64 12.51 -1.21
C TYR A 78 -10.35 13.98 -0.99
N SER A 79 -11.36 14.75 -0.55
CA SER A 79 -11.22 16.18 -0.27
C SER A 79 -10.28 16.48 0.90
N ASP A 80 -10.21 15.55 1.86
CA ASP A 80 -9.43 15.67 3.08
C ASP A 80 -9.34 14.30 3.79
N LEU A 81 -8.62 14.25 4.92
CA LEU A 81 -8.48 13.04 5.73
C LEU A 81 -9.80 12.57 6.37
N ASP A 82 -10.67 13.49 6.75
CA ASP A 82 -11.96 13.13 7.38
C ASP A 82 -12.87 12.41 6.36
N ASP A 83 -12.92 12.92 5.12
CA ASP A 83 -13.60 12.25 4.00
C ASP A 83 -13.02 10.87 3.72
N PHE A 84 -11.67 10.76 3.74
CA PHE A 84 -10.99 9.48 3.57
C PHE A 84 -11.38 8.48 4.67
N PHE A 85 -11.29 8.83 5.95
CA PHE A 85 -11.61 7.93 7.06
C PHE A 85 -13.09 7.55 7.09
N ALA A 86 -14.00 8.51 6.82
CA ALA A 86 -15.44 8.26 6.76
C ALA A 86 -15.80 7.20 5.70
N LYS A 87 -15.16 7.23 4.53
CA LYS A 87 -15.43 6.31 3.41
C LYS A 87 -14.73 4.95 3.54
N ASN A 88 -13.71 4.85 4.39
CA ASN A 88 -12.87 3.65 4.52
C ASN A 88 -12.95 3.03 5.93
N ALA A 89 -14.02 3.27 6.67
CA ALA A 89 -14.25 2.68 7.97
C ALA A 89 -14.25 1.14 7.90
N GLY A 90 -13.59 0.49 8.87
CA GLY A 90 -13.54 -0.98 8.97
C GLY A 90 -12.26 -1.63 8.44
N GLY A 91 -11.27 -0.83 7.99
CA GLY A 91 -9.90 -1.27 7.73
C GLY A 91 -8.95 -0.96 8.87
N ILE A 92 -7.72 -1.44 8.78
CA ILE A 92 -6.63 -1.09 9.69
C ILE A 92 -5.66 -0.13 9.00
N PHE A 93 -5.25 0.92 9.71
CA PHE A 93 -4.40 2.00 9.19
C PHE A 93 -3.03 1.93 9.85
N TYR A 94 -1.97 1.78 9.05
CA TYR A 94 -0.58 1.86 9.49
C TYR A 94 0.02 3.17 9.00
N TYR A 95 0.45 4.02 9.92
CA TYR A 95 0.99 5.35 9.64
C TYR A 95 2.51 5.29 9.50
N PHE A 96 3.00 5.43 8.29
CA PHE A 96 4.42 5.39 7.99
C PHE A 96 5.07 6.75 8.28
N THR A 97 5.92 6.76 9.30
CA THR A 97 6.58 7.98 9.79
C THR A 97 7.99 7.69 10.31
N THR A 98 8.89 8.65 10.19
CA THR A 98 10.22 8.56 10.82
C THR A 98 10.17 8.66 12.35
N LYS A 99 9.02 9.05 12.91
CA LYS A 99 8.75 9.16 14.35
C LYS A 99 8.12 7.90 14.94
N GLY A 100 7.82 6.88 14.12
CA GLY A 100 7.22 5.62 14.55
C GLY A 100 8.10 4.86 15.54
N ARG A 101 7.47 4.19 16.50
CA ARG A 101 8.14 3.41 17.56
C ARG A 101 8.30 1.94 17.19
N HIS A 102 7.50 1.45 16.26
CA HIS A 102 7.52 0.07 15.79
C HIS A 102 8.22 -0.02 14.44
N VAL A 103 9.01 -1.07 14.23
CA VAL A 103 9.60 -1.36 12.92
C VAL A 103 8.51 -1.94 12.03
N HIS A 104 8.39 -1.46 10.80
CA HIS A 104 7.34 -1.87 9.87
C HIS A 104 7.31 -3.37 9.58
N SER A 105 8.45 -4.05 9.69
CA SER A 105 8.57 -5.51 9.49
C SER A 105 8.23 -6.34 10.72
N ASP A 106 8.12 -5.73 11.90
CA ASP A 106 7.86 -6.41 13.16
C ASP A 106 6.36 -6.44 13.50
N VAL A 107 5.53 -5.70 12.74
CA VAL A 107 4.07 -5.73 12.89
C VAL A 107 3.46 -6.77 11.96
N ALA A 108 2.38 -7.40 12.38
CA ALA A 108 1.61 -8.33 11.57
C ALA A 108 0.54 -7.56 10.77
N TYR A 109 0.49 -7.79 9.47
CA TYR A 109 -0.54 -7.20 8.60
C TYR A 109 -1.66 -8.25 8.36
N PRO A 110 -2.91 -7.99 8.82
CA PRO A 110 -4.01 -8.95 8.69
C PRO A 110 -4.40 -9.17 7.23
N VAL A 111 -4.87 -10.40 6.92
CA VAL A 111 -5.31 -10.80 5.57
C VAL A 111 -6.83 -10.74 5.38
N ASP A 112 -7.59 -10.65 6.47
CA ASP A 112 -9.04 -10.76 6.50
C ASP A 112 -9.78 -9.41 6.51
N MET A 113 -9.02 -8.31 6.53
CA MET A 113 -9.55 -6.95 6.47
C MET A 113 -8.67 -6.06 5.57
N PRO A 114 -9.23 -4.93 5.07
CA PRO A 114 -8.43 -3.98 4.30
C PRO A 114 -7.29 -3.38 5.13
N VAL A 115 -6.07 -3.41 4.58
CA VAL A 115 -4.89 -2.77 5.17
C VAL A 115 -4.58 -1.49 4.41
N TYR A 116 -4.46 -0.38 5.14
CA TYR A 116 -4.12 0.94 4.62
C TYR A 116 -2.73 1.36 5.11
N LEU A 117 -1.81 1.60 4.17
CA LEU A 117 -0.50 2.16 4.46
C LEU A 117 -0.55 3.67 4.17
N VAL A 118 -0.52 4.47 5.24
CA VAL A 118 -0.75 5.92 5.18
C VAL A 118 0.58 6.65 5.22
N PHE A 119 0.85 7.45 4.18
CA PHE A 119 2.05 8.26 4.02
C PHE A 119 1.70 9.73 3.94
N GLY A 120 2.47 10.57 4.62
CA GLY A 120 2.29 12.02 4.58
C GLY A 120 3.10 12.70 3.48
N ARG A 121 3.06 14.03 3.50
CA ARG A 121 3.81 14.92 2.61
C ARG A 121 5.31 14.68 2.66
N GLU A 122 5.97 14.91 1.55
CA GLU A 122 7.42 14.73 1.43
C GLU A 122 8.22 15.71 2.30
N ASP A 123 7.70 16.89 2.56
CA ASP A 123 8.38 17.98 3.30
C ASP A 123 8.16 17.92 4.82
N ARG A 124 6.97 17.51 5.28
CA ARG A 124 6.61 17.55 6.72
C ARG A 124 6.09 16.22 7.29
N GLY A 125 5.76 15.25 6.45
CA GLY A 125 5.18 13.96 6.87
C GLY A 125 3.69 14.08 7.23
N LEU A 126 3.23 13.19 8.09
CA LEU A 126 1.88 13.18 8.67
C LEU A 126 1.79 14.15 9.85
N ASP A 127 0.57 14.62 10.11
CA ASP A 127 0.28 15.46 11.28
C ASP A 127 0.62 14.74 12.59
N GLU A 128 1.22 15.46 13.55
CA GLU A 128 1.65 14.88 14.82
C GLU A 128 0.48 14.50 15.73
N ALA A 129 -0.64 15.22 15.66
CA ALA A 129 -1.83 14.86 16.43
C ALA A 129 -2.39 13.52 15.95
N LEU A 130 -2.47 13.30 14.63
CA LEU A 130 -2.87 12.00 14.06
C LEU A 130 -1.95 10.86 14.54
N LEU A 131 -0.64 11.10 14.56
CA LEU A 131 0.33 10.10 15.02
C LEU A 131 0.22 9.84 16.53
N HIS A 132 0.02 10.90 17.30
CA HIS A 132 -0.14 10.83 18.77
C HIS A 132 -1.36 9.98 19.17
N ASP A 133 -2.45 10.12 18.42
CA ASP A 133 -3.70 9.39 18.69
C ASP A 133 -3.65 7.92 18.22
N ASN A 134 -2.62 7.54 17.44
CA ASN A 134 -2.48 6.19 16.87
C ASN A 134 -1.10 5.57 17.10
N PRO A 135 -0.55 5.56 18.33
CA PRO A 135 0.83 5.20 18.60
C PRO A 135 1.18 3.75 18.23
N GLU A 136 0.22 2.82 18.36
CA GLU A 136 0.44 1.39 18.15
C GLU A 136 0.52 1.01 16.66
N THR A 137 -0.03 1.83 15.79
CA THR A 137 0.02 1.63 14.33
C THR A 137 0.95 2.59 13.61
N CYS A 138 1.69 3.41 14.36
CA CYS A 138 2.78 4.23 13.84
C CYS A 138 4.03 3.38 13.63
N VAL A 139 4.38 3.18 12.37
CA VAL A 139 5.51 2.32 11.97
C VAL A 139 6.59 3.10 11.24
N ARG A 140 7.82 2.61 11.31
CA ARG A 140 8.97 3.19 10.63
C ARG A 140 9.75 2.18 9.81
N ILE A 141 10.31 2.62 8.71
CA ILE A 141 11.38 1.91 8.00
C ILE A 141 12.71 2.29 8.68
N PRO A 142 13.52 1.32 9.15
CA PRO A 142 14.79 1.63 9.79
C PRO A 142 15.74 2.40 8.85
N MET A 143 16.41 3.42 9.40
CA MET A 143 17.35 4.27 8.68
C MET A 143 18.51 4.67 9.58
N ARG A 144 19.64 5.10 8.97
CA ARG A 144 20.72 5.74 9.70
C ARG A 144 20.27 7.06 10.31
N ASN A 145 20.67 7.35 11.54
CA ASN A 145 20.26 8.56 12.27
C ASN A 145 20.76 9.88 11.66
N THR A 146 21.69 9.82 10.71
CA THR A 146 22.28 10.99 10.03
C THR A 146 21.43 11.52 8.89
N LEU A 147 20.39 10.80 8.47
CA LEU A 147 19.51 11.15 7.34
C LEU A 147 18.08 11.43 7.80
N ARG A 148 17.39 12.35 7.10
CA ARG A 148 16.04 12.79 7.49
C ARG A 148 14.97 11.77 7.14
N SER A 149 14.97 11.29 5.92
CA SER A 149 13.93 10.40 5.38
C SER A 149 14.41 9.68 4.12
N LEU A 150 13.72 8.60 3.78
CA LEU A 150 13.77 7.99 2.44
C LEU A 150 12.87 8.79 1.48
N ASN A 151 13.13 8.65 0.18
CA ASN A 151 12.20 9.12 -0.84
C ASN A 151 10.83 8.43 -0.66
N LEU A 152 9.74 9.18 -0.83
CA LEU A 152 8.39 8.69 -0.60
C LEU A 152 8.06 7.46 -1.44
N SER A 153 8.36 7.46 -2.73
CA SER A 153 8.04 6.32 -3.60
C SER A 153 8.84 5.06 -3.24
N ASN A 154 10.08 5.22 -2.75
CA ASN A 154 10.87 4.10 -2.23
C ASN A 154 10.28 3.57 -0.93
N SER A 155 9.85 4.45 -0.02
CA SER A 155 9.20 4.05 1.23
C SER A 155 7.92 3.25 0.97
N VAL A 156 7.09 3.70 0.04
CA VAL A 156 5.87 3.00 -0.37
C VAL A 156 6.19 1.62 -0.95
N ALA A 157 7.19 1.52 -1.83
CA ALA A 157 7.57 0.23 -2.42
C ALA A 157 8.06 -0.77 -1.36
N ILE A 158 8.93 -0.33 -0.43
CA ILE A 158 9.42 -1.17 0.67
C ILE A 158 8.26 -1.65 1.53
N ALA A 159 7.38 -0.74 1.94
CA ALA A 159 6.24 -1.06 2.79
C ALA A 159 5.23 -2.00 2.12
N ALA A 160 4.88 -1.73 0.86
CA ALA A 160 3.95 -2.55 0.10
C ALA A 160 4.48 -3.99 -0.07
N TYR A 161 5.75 -4.15 -0.42
CA TYR A 161 6.34 -5.47 -0.60
C TYR A 161 6.56 -6.23 0.72
N GLU A 162 6.72 -5.55 1.85
CA GLU A 162 6.72 -6.20 3.16
C GLU A 162 5.33 -6.79 3.48
N VAL A 163 4.25 -6.03 3.28
CA VAL A 163 2.88 -6.54 3.45
C VAL A 163 2.63 -7.73 2.52
N LEU A 164 2.95 -7.60 1.24
CA LEU A 164 2.78 -8.67 0.26
C LEU A 164 3.61 -9.90 0.59
N ARG A 165 4.83 -9.74 1.12
CA ARG A 165 5.67 -10.84 1.59
C ARG A 165 4.99 -11.60 2.73
N GLN A 166 4.43 -10.89 3.71
CA GLN A 166 3.71 -11.52 4.83
C GLN A 166 2.46 -12.27 4.34
N TRP A 167 1.80 -11.77 3.30
CA TRP A 167 0.63 -12.41 2.69
C TRP A 167 0.97 -13.53 1.71
N GLY A 168 2.24 -13.81 1.44
CA GLY A 168 2.69 -14.83 0.49
C GLY A 168 2.53 -14.44 -0.97
N TYR A 169 2.55 -13.14 -1.29
CA TYR A 169 2.46 -12.58 -2.65
C TYR A 169 1.20 -13.00 -3.43
N PRO A 170 0.00 -12.80 -2.89
CA PRO A 170 -1.24 -13.24 -3.53
C PRO A 170 -1.36 -12.62 -4.93
N ASN A 171 -1.71 -13.45 -5.91
CA ASN A 171 -1.90 -13.05 -7.32
C ASN A 171 -0.66 -12.43 -8.01
N LEU A 172 0.53 -12.58 -7.44
CA LEU A 172 1.78 -12.13 -8.06
C LEU A 172 2.59 -13.32 -8.57
N SER A 173 3.23 -13.13 -9.73
CA SER A 173 4.18 -14.12 -10.24
C SER A 173 5.46 -14.07 -9.43
N THR A 174 5.86 -15.21 -8.86
CA THR A 174 7.09 -15.38 -8.07
C THR A 174 8.21 -16.03 -8.86
N GLU A 175 7.93 -16.47 -10.10
CA GLU A 175 8.87 -17.09 -11.02
C GLU A 175 8.86 -16.40 -12.37
N GLY A 176 9.99 -16.43 -13.05
CA GLY A 176 10.14 -15.86 -14.38
C GLY A 176 10.99 -16.74 -15.29
N ASN A 177 10.86 -16.54 -16.59
CA ASN A 177 11.65 -17.24 -17.60
C ASN A 177 12.55 -16.28 -18.37
N LEU A 178 13.70 -16.77 -18.82
CA LEU A 178 14.57 -16.04 -19.75
C LEU A 178 13.91 -16.06 -21.15
N THR A 179 14.11 -14.99 -21.91
CA THR A 179 13.55 -14.88 -23.26
C THR A 179 14.41 -15.57 -24.34
N LYS A 180 15.72 -15.73 -24.08
CA LYS A 180 16.67 -16.27 -25.04
C LYS A 180 17.38 -17.54 -24.56
N PHE A 181 17.24 -17.88 -23.30
CA PHE A 181 17.88 -19.03 -22.65
C PHE A 181 16.88 -19.73 -21.74
N THR A 182 17.23 -20.91 -21.27
CA THR A 182 16.52 -21.64 -20.22
C THR A 182 17.27 -21.52 -18.90
N TRP A 183 16.56 -21.53 -17.78
CA TRP A 183 17.15 -21.77 -16.47
C TRP A 183 17.49 -23.26 -16.36
N GLU A 184 18.74 -23.59 -16.07
CA GLU A 184 19.18 -24.97 -15.78
C GLU A 184 19.15 -25.22 -14.28
#